data_0a634ea9217471ff730876aebbab82c1
#
_entry.id   0a634ea9217471ff730876aebbab82c1
#
_cell.length_a   1.000
_cell.length_b   1.000
_cell.length_c   1.000
_cell.angle_alpha   90.00
_cell.angle_beta   90.00
_cell.angle_gamma   90.00
#
_symmetry.space_group_name_H-M   'P 1'
#
loop_
_entity.id
_entity.type
_entity.pdbx_description
1 polymer ?
#
loop_
_entity_poly.entity_id
_entity_poly.type
_entity_poly.pdbx_seq_one_letter_code
_entity_poly.pdbx_strand_id
1 'polypeptide(L)'
;LVASFQQNTIELNEIRISGTQIESTNTGSDLRLGSPGVGSVRIDDSLIISTPIDDAVIDPAIPDEGVKLYIKARAEGGTGLFFVNSDTTRDEVVSKNRSLLFSMLF
;
A
#
# COMPACT_ATOMS: atom_id res chain seq x y z
N LEU A 1 16.68 -16.53 -21.41
CA LEU A 1 15.96 -17.22 -20.34
C LEU A 1 14.94 -16.28 -19.75
N VAL A 2 13.67 -16.66 -19.79
CA VAL A 2 12.61 -15.79 -19.28
C VAL A 2 12.27 -16.08 -17.83
N ALA A 3 12.62 -17.25 -17.32
CA ALA A 3 12.34 -17.61 -15.93
C ALA A 3 13.42 -18.56 -15.41
N SER A 4 13.68 -18.47 -14.13
CA SER A 4 14.57 -19.38 -13.42
C SER A 4 13.77 -20.08 -12.33
N PHE A 5 13.83 -21.41 -12.30
CA PHE A 5 13.10 -22.20 -11.31
C PHE A 5 14.10 -22.85 -10.37
N GLN A 6 13.97 -22.53 -9.10
CA GLN A 6 14.74 -23.16 -8.05
C GLN A 6 13.76 -23.70 -7.03
N GLN A 7 14.24 -24.54 -6.11
CA GLN A 7 13.37 -25.05 -5.06
C GLN A 7 12.74 -23.91 -4.29
N ASN A 8 11.41 -23.81 -4.32
CA ASN A 8 10.61 -22.81 -3.62
C ASN A 8 10.79 -21.37 -4.11
N THR A 9 11.42 -21.17 -5.28
CA THR A 9 11.65 -19.82 -5.81
C THR A 9 11.46 -19.78 -7.31
N ILE A 10 10.78 -18.76 -7.79
CA ILE A 10 10.65 -18.43 -9.21
C ILE A 10 11.12 -16.99 -9.37
N GLU A 11 12.08 -16.77 -10.26
CA GLU A 11 12.53 -15.42 -10.58
C GLU A 11 12.26 -15.11 -12.03
N LEU A 12 11.61 -13.97 -12.26
CA LEU A 12 11.23 -13.46 -13.57
C LEU A 12 11.81 -12.06 -13.68
N ASN A 13 13.05 -11.97 -14.19
CA ASN A 13 13.71 -10.69 -14.35
C ASN A 13 13.67 -9.85 -13.04
N GLU A 14 12.65 -9.01 -12.87
CA GLU A 14 12.56 -8.09 -11.74
C GLU A 14 11.52 -8.51 -10.69
N ILE A 15 10.93 -9.70 -10.85
CA ILE A 15 9.93 -10.23 -9.92
C ILE A 15 10.43 -11.53 -9.33
N ARG A 16 10.29 -11.68 -8.02
CA ARG A 16 10.64 -12.92 -7.33
C ARG A 16 9.44 -13.46 -6.59
N ILE A 17 9.19 -14.75 -6.74
CA ILE A 17 8.17 -15.45 -5.96
C ILE A 17 8.91 -16.50 -5.16
N SER A 18 8.84 -16.41 -3.84
CA SER A 18 9.56 -17.31 -2.95
C SER A 18 8.70 -17.60 -1.71
N GLY A 19 8.50 -18.87 -1.41
CA GLY A 19 7.61 -19.24 -0.30
C GLY A 19 6.20 -18.70 -0.52
N THR A 20 5.79 -17.79 0.35
CA THR A 20 4.48 -17.14 0.26
C THR A 20 4.57 -15.68 -0.16
N GLN A 21 5.70 -15.26 -0.69
CA GLN A 21 5.97 -13.85 -0.95
C GLN A 21 6.18 -13.58 -2.45
N ILE A 22 5.63 -12.48 -2.92
CA ILE A 22 5.87 -11.95 -4.27
C ILE A 22 6.46 -10.57 -4.09
N GLU A 23 7.63 -10.31 -4.70
CA GLU A 23 8.30 -9.03 -4.50
C GLU A 23 9.00 -8.55 -5.77
N SER A 24 9.22 -7.24 -5.85
CA SER A 24 10.09 -6.65 -6.86
C SER A 24 11.53 -6.77 -6.37
N THR A 25 12.45 -7.16 -7.26
CA THR A 25 13.86 -7.26 -6.92
C THR A 25 14.61 -5.95 -7.17
N ASN A 26 13.97 -4.99 -7.83
CA ASN A 26 14.54 -3.67 -8.05
C ASN A 26 14.28 -2.77 -6.86
N THR A 27 15.35 -2.27 -6.24
CA THR A 27 15.22 -1.34 -5.13
C THR A 27 14.54 -0.06 -5.59
N GLY A 28 13.48 0.32 -4.89
CA GLY A 28 12.75 1.55 -5.18
C GLY A 28 11.72 1.45 -6.28
N SER A 29 11.58 0.28 -6.89
CA SER A 29 10.54 0.06 -7.91
C SER A 29 9.25 -0.45 -7.29
N ASP A 30 8.14 -0.07 -7.87
CA ASP A 30 6.83 -0.58 -7.45
C ASP A 30 6.61 -2.00 -7.94
N LEU A 31 5.93 -2.79 -7.15
CA LEU A 31 5.36 -4.05 -7.62
C LEU A 31 3.99 -3.71 -8.20
N ARG A 32 3.82 -3.94 -9.48
CA ARG A 32 2.58 -3.56 -10.18
C ARG A 32 1.71 -4.77 -10.41
N LEU A 33 0.45 -4.66 -9.99
CA LEU A 33 -0.58 -5.66 -10.24
C LEU A 33 -1.65 -4.99 -11.09
N GLY A 34 -2.01 -5.58 -12.19
CA GLY A 34 -2.97 -4.97 -13.09
C GLY A 34 -3.80 -6.01 -13.81
N SER A 35 -4.88 -5.54 -14.42
CA SER A 35 -5.77 -6.37 -15.21
C SER A 35 -5.97 -5.68 -16.55
N PRO A 36 -6.03 -6.42 -17.67
CA PRO A 36 -6.25 -5.80 -18.95
C PRO A 36 -7.68 -5.24 -19.05
N GLY A 37 -7.81 -4.17 -19.83
CA GLY A 37 -9.10 -3.55 -20.08
C GLY A 37 -9.65 -2.90 -18.83
N VAL A 38 -10.92 -3.18 -18.53
CA VAL A 38 -11.61 -2.56 -17.40
C VAL A 38 -11.67 -3.46 -16.17
N GLY A 39 -10.85 -4.51 -16.13
CA GLY A 39 -10.80 -5.40 -14.97
C GLY A 39 -10.21 -4.72 -13.76
N SER A 40 -10.25 -5.43 -12.65
CA SER A 40 -9.72 -4.95 -11.36
C SER A 40 -8.86 -6.01 -10.71
N VAL A 41 -8.03 -5.60 -9.79
CA VAL A 41 -7.34 -6.53 -8.89
C VAL A 41 -8.27 -6.79 -7.71
N ARG A 42 -8.63 -8.06 -7.51
CA ARG A 42 -9.55 -8.46 -6.44
C ARG A 42 -8.79 -9.21 -5.36
N ILE A 43 -8.98 -8.79 -4.13
CA ILE A 43 -8.44 -9.47 -2.97
C ILE A 43 -9.63 -10.06 -2.24
N ASP A 44 -9.70 -11.39 -2.17
CA ASP A 44 -10.89 -12.10 -1.64
C ASP A 44 -10.89 -12.22 -0.12
N ASP A 45 -9.80 -11.85 0.51
CA ASP A 45 -9.68 -11.85 1.96
C ASP A 45 -9.32 -10.48 2.47
N SER A 46 -9.12 -10.34 3.77
CA SER A 46 -8.70 -9.07 4.33
C SER A 46 -7.28 -8.73 3.88
N LEU A 47 -7.02 -7.45 3.73
CA LEU A 47 -5.72 -6.94 3.32
C LEU A 47 -5.00 -6.33 4.51
N ILE A 48 -3.78 -6.76 4.76
CA ILE A 48 -2.91 -6.14 5.75
C ILE A 48 -1.90 -5.27 5.03
N ILE A 49 -1.94 -3.97 5.29
CA ILE A 49 -0.86 -3.08 4.89
C ILE A 49 0.07 -3.03 6.09
N SER A 50 1.20 -3.73 6.00
CA SER A 50 2.05 -3.95 7.16
C SER A 50 2.99 -2.79 7.40
N THR A 51 3.51 -2.73 8.59
CA THR A 51 4.56 -1.83 9.04
C THR A 51 4.22 -0.34 8.90
N PRO A 52 3.82 0.29 10.00
CA PRO A 52 3.64 1.73 10.01
C PRO A 52 4.93 2.44 9.58
N ILE A 53 4.76 3.58 8.94
CA ILE A 53 5.89 4.42 8.61
C ILE A 53 6.53 4.90 9.92
N ASP A 54 7.84 4.78 10.00
CA ASP A 54 8.61 5.25 11.15
C ASP A 54 8.43 6.75 11.32
N ASP A 55 8.22 7.20 12.55
CA ASP A 55 8.07 8.62 12.85
C ASP A 55 9.27 9.45 12.40
N ALA A 56 10.44 8.83 12.32
CA ALA A 56 11.64 9.52 11.83
C ALA A 56 11.61 9.68 10.30
N VAL A 57 10.73 8.97 9.63
CA VAL A 57 10.60 9.03 8.18
C VAL A 57 9.41 9.91 7.84
N ILE A 58 9.65 10.90 7.01
CA ILE A 58 8.59 11.78 6.53
C ILE A 58 7.58 10.93 5.74
N ASP A 59 6.32 11.38 5.70
CA ASP A 59 5.27 10.72 4.95
C ASP A 59 5.74 10.32 3.55
N PRO A 60 5.21 9.25 2.98
CA PRO A 60 5.65 8.78 1.67
C PRO A 60 5.43 9.83 0.59
N ALA A 61 6.24 9.74 -0.45
CA ALA A 61 6.17 10.68 -1.56
C ALA A 61 4.81 10.65 -2.25
N ILE A 62 4.43 11.77 -2.82
CA ILE A 62 3.21 11.91 -3.59
C ILE A 62 3.31 11.02 -4.84
N PRO A 63 2.28 10.24 -5.16
CA PRO A 63 2.30 9.45 -6.39
C PRO A 63 2.12 10.34 -7.61
N ASP A 64 2.63 9.89 -8.77
CA ASP A 64 2.44 10.62 -10.01
C ASP A 64 0.96 10.68 -10.41
N GLU A 65 0.23 9.63 -10.09
CA GLU A 65 -1.21 9.54 -10.35
C GLU A 65 -1.85 8.62 -9.33
N GLY A 66 -3.15 8.76 -9.15
CA GLY A 66 -3.91 7.91 -8.27
C GLY A 66 -3.77 8.28 -6.81
N VAL A 67 -4.01 7.31 -5.96
CA VAL A 67 -3.99 7.47 -4.51
C VAL A 67 -3.09 6.40 -3.91
N LYS A 68 -2.19 6.83 -3.05
CA LYS A 68 -1.32 5.92 -2.30
C LYS A 68 -1.91 5.74 -0.90
N LEU A 69 -2.06 4.48 -0.48
CA LEU A 69 -2.49 4.14 0.88
C LEU A 69 -1.28 3.73 1.70
N TYR A 70 -1.24 4.16 2.95
CA TYR A 70 -0.13 3.83 3.83
C TYR A 70 -0.58 3.80 5.29
N ILE A 71 0.26 3.23 6.15
CA ILE A 71 -0.03 3.07 7.57
C ILE A 71 0.88 4.00 8.35
N LYS A 72 0.32 4.66 9.35
CA LYS A 72 1.06 5.62 10.16
C LYS A 72 0.48 5.63 11.57
N ALA A 73 1.33 5.90 12.56
CA ALA A 73 0.86 6.11 13.93
C ALA A 73 -0.02 7.36 14.00
N ARG A 74 -1.12 7.28 14.73
CA ARG A 74 -2.03 8.41 14.90
C ARG A 74 -1.65 9.21 16.14
N ALA A 75 -1.94 10.50 16.10
CA ALA A 75 -1.68 11.38 17.23
C ALA A 75 -2.45 10.95 18.50
N GLU A 76 -3.64 10.39 18.31
CA GLU A 76 -4.46 9.90 19.43
C GLU A 76 -4.03 8.52 19.92
N GLY A 77 -3.03 7.94 19.31
CA GLY A 77 -2.57 6.60 19.63
C GLY A 77 -3.10 5.56 18.64
N GLY A 78 -2.42 4.41 18.60
CA GLY A 78 -2.76 3.35 17.65
C GLY A 78 -2.27 3.65 16.25
N THR A 79 -2.67 2.78 15.32
CA THR A 79 -2.26 2.85 13.93
C THR A 79 -3.46 3.24 13.07
N GLY A 80 -3.26 4.15 12.15
CA GLY A 80 -4.29 4.56 11.22
C GLY A 80 -3.94 4.28 9.78
N LEU A 81 -4.96 4.22 8.95
CA LEU A 81 -4.82 4.11 7.50
C LEU A 81 -4.91 5.52 6.91
N PHE A 82 -3.92 5.88 6.14
CA PHE A 82 -3.80 7.20 5.56
C PHE A 82 -3.74 7.11 4.05
N PHE A 83 -3.98 8.23 3.39
CA PHE A 83 -3.82 8.31 1.95
C PHE A 83 -3.13 9.61 1.55
N VAL A 84 -2.51 9.58 0.38
CA VAL A 84 -2.03 10.78 -0.28
C VAL A 84 -2.33 10.65 -1.77
N ASN A 85 -2.84 11.73 -2.37
CA ASN A 85 -3.12 11.71 -3.80
C ASN A 85 -2.11 12.56 -4.58
N SER A 86 -2.24 12.55 -5.89
CA SER A 86 -1.31 13.28 -6.75
C SER A 86 -1.44 14.79 -6.64
N ASP A 87 -2.50 15.29 -6.02
CA ASP A 87 -2.72 16.72 -5.79
C ASP A 87 -2.23 17.18 -4.42
N THR A 88 -1.40 16.38 -3.77
CA THR A 88 -0.80 16.66 -2.45
C THR A 88 -1.75 16.57 -1.26
N THR A 89 -2.99 16.15 -1.46
CA THR A 89 -3.91 15.96 -0.35
C THR A 89 -3.51 14.73 0.45
N ARG A 90 -3.26 14.92 1.75
CA ARG A 90 -2.94 13.87 2.70
C ARG A 90 -3.95 13.88 3.81
N ASP A 91 -4.46 12.72 4.15
CA ASP A 91 -5.41 12.64 5.26
C ASP A 91 -5.52 11.19 5.75
N GLU A 92 -6.21 11.03 6.86
CA GLU A 92 -6.52 9.73 7.43
C GLU A 92 -7.86 9.24 6.88
N VAL A 93 -7.93 7.93 6.60
CA VAL A 93 -9.20 7.29 6.26
C VAL A 93 -9.94 7.06 7.57
N VAL A 94 -11.03 7.79 7.77
CA VAL A 94 -11.74 7.85 9.05
C VAL A 94 -13.01 7.01 8.96
N SER A 95 -13.30 6.25 10.04
CA SER A 95 -14.52 5.47 10.11
C SER A 95 -15.76 6.38 10.14
N LYS A 96 -16.91 5.81 9.75
CA LYS A 96 -18.17 6.53 9.76
C LYS A 96 -18.50 7.09 11.15
N ASN A 97 -18.29 6.29 12.19
CA ASN A 97 -18.59 6.71 13.55
C ASN A 97 -17.72 7.87 13.99
N ARG A 98 -16.46 7.83 13.66
CA ARG A 98 -15.52 8.88 13.99
C ARG A 98 -15.82 10.16 13.23
N SER A 99 -16.15 10.01 11.96
CA SER A 99 -16.55 11.14 11.13
C SER A 99 -17.82 11.82 11.65
N LEU A 100 -18.78 11.01 12.08
CA LEU A 100 -20.03 11.53 12.66
C LEU A 100 -19.75 12.28 13.96
N LEU A 101 -18.86 11.76 14.80
CA LEU A 101 -18.50 12.42 16.06
C LEU A 101 -17.90 13.81 15.79
N PHE A 102 -16.98 13.92 14.86
CA PHE A 102 -16.42 15.23 14.49
C PHE A 102 -17.47 16.17 13.96
N SER A 103 -18.39 15.67 13.16
CA SER A 103 -19.49 16.46 12.62
C SER A 103 -20.38 17.02 13.73
N MET A 104 -20.58 16.26 14.80
CA MET A 104 -21.41 16.68 15.92
C MET A 104 -20.70 17.71 16.83
N LEU A 105 -19.39 17.77 16.81
CA LEU A 105 -18.61 18.70 17.62
C LEU A 105 -18.49 20.08 16.96
N PHE A 106 -18.74 20.15 15.69
CA PHE A 106 -18.60 21.35 14.89
C PHE A 106 -19.86 21.65 14.10
#